data_f329e51215375561977870a9ba876fde
#
_entry.id   f329e51215375561977870a9ba876fde
#
_cell.length_a   1.000
_cell.length_b   1.000
_cell.length_c   1.000
_cell.angle_alpha   90.00
_cell.angle_beta   90.00
_cell.angle_gamma   90.00
#
_symmetry.space_group_name_H-M   'P 1'
#
loop_
_entity.id
_entity.type
_entity.pdbx_description
1 polymer ?
#
loop_
_entity_poly.entity_id
_entity_poly.type
_entity_poly.pdbx_seq_one_letter_code
_entity_poly.pdbx_strand_id
1 'polypeptide(L)'
;LRASKIMQERVFKTGNIEILWNSQVKEVLRDEEGVNGVKLLNKEGNEYRVDISGFFLAIGHKPNSDIFREYLEMDETGYIQTEPGSSKTNLEGVFACGDVQDNIYRQAVTAAGSGCKAALDAERFLSAKEFEEAQKKEKENARQ
;
A
#
# COMPACT_ATOMS: atom_id res chain seq x y z
N LEU A 1 18.22 13.40 2.88
CA LEU A 1 17.78 12.00 2.89
C LEU A 1 16.88 11.76 4.11
N ARG A 2 15.76 11.05 3.93
CA ARG A 2 14.83 10.68 5.02
C ARG A 2 15.13 9.30 5.63
N ALA A 3 16.07 8.56 5.07
CA ALA A 3 16.46 7.25 5.55
C ALA A 3 17.08 7.29 6.96
N SER A 4 17.14 6.15 7.66
CA SER A 4 17.86 6.02 8.93
C SER A 4 19.35 6.37 8.75
N LYS A 5 20.00 6.82 9.83
CA LYS A 5 21.44 7.19 9.78
C LYS A 5 22.31 6.07 9.23
N ILE A 6 22.05 4.82 9.61
CA ILE A 6 22.78 3.64 9.11
C ILE A 6 22.64 3.49 7.59
N MET A 7 21.43 3.69 7.06
CA MET A 7 21.22 3.60 5.61
C MET A 7 21.86 4.76 4.86
N GLN A 8 21.82 5.97 5.42
CA GLN A 8 22.55 7.11 4.85
C GLN A 8 24.06 6.84 4.78
N GLU A 9 24.66 6.33 5.86
CA GLU A 9 26.08 5.96 5.87
C GLU A 9 26.42 4.89 4.85
N ARG A 10 25.56 3.87 4.67
CA ARG A 10 25.76 2.84 3.64
C ARG A 10 25.78 3.46 2.25
N VAL A 11 24.84 4.34 1.94
CA VAL A 11 24.79 5.03 0.64
C VAL A 11 26.07 5.84 0.41
N PHE A 12 26.51 6.63 1.40
CA PHE A 12 27.72 7.45 1.28
C PHE A 12 29.02 6.64 1.15
N LYS A 13 29.06 5.43 1.72
CA LYS A 13 30.23 4.55 1.65
C LYS A 13 30.24 3.64 0.41
N THR A 14 29.16 3.62 -0.37
CA THR A 14 29.04 2.76 -1.56
C THR A 14 29.57 3.51 -2.78
N GLY A 15 30.71 3.08 -3.30
CA GLY A 15 31.48 3.83 -4.31
C GLY A 15 30.86 3.95 -5.70
N ASN A 16 29.81 3.20 -6.00
CA ASN A 16 29.07 3.25 -7.27
C ASN A 16 27.70 3.95 -7.16
N ILE A 17 27.47 4.68 -6.06
CA ILE A 17 26.27 5.50 -5.88
C ILE A 17 26.66 6.96 -5.94
N GLU A 18 26.05 7.69 -6.87
CA GLU A 18 26.13 9.14 -6.96
C GLU A 18 24.84 9.77 -6.48
N ILE A 19 24.92 10.81 -5.64
CA ILE A 19 23.75 11.54 -5.13
C ILE A 19 23.68 12.91 -5.81
N LEU A 20 22.66 13.09 -6.61
CA LEU A 20 22.38 14.37 -7.26
C LEU A 20 21.51 15.23 -6.32
N TRP A 21 22.18 16.06 -5.52
CA TRP A 21 21.52 16.93 -4.55
C TRP A 21 20.74 18.08 -5.22
N ASN A 22 19.65 18.50 -4.56
CA ASN A 22 18.83 19.64 -5.00
C ASN A 22 18.32 19.48 -6.44
N SER A 23 18.06 18.25 -6.85
CA SER A 23 17.59 17.90 -8.18
C SER A 23 16.19 17.31 -8.10
N GLN A 24 15.32 17.74 -8.99
CA GLN A 24 13.96 17.23 -9.15
C GLN A 24 13.82 16.53 -10.50
N VAL A 25 13.13 15.42 -10.52
CA VAL A 25 12.80 14.75 -11.78
C VAL A 25 11.71 15.53 -12.48
N LYS A 26 11.97 15.95 -13.72
CA LYS A 26 11.02 16.61 -14.59
C LYS A 26 10.33 15.63 -15.54
N GLU A 27 11.13 14.77 -16.16
CA GLU A 27 10.64 13.85 -17.20
C GLU A 27 11.53 12.60 -17.25
N VAL A 28 10.92 11.42 -17.40
CA VAL A 28 11.63 10.17 -17.72
C VAL A 28 11.58 9.96 -19.22
N LEU A 29 12.73 9.82 -19.85
CA LEU A 29 12.88 9.67 -21.30
C LEU A 29 12.94 8.19 -21.69
N ARG A 30 12.34 7.87 -22.82
CA ARG A 30 12.32 6.52 -23.38
C ARG A 30 12.37 6.54 -24.90
N ASP A 31 12.77 5.41 -25.46
CA ASP A 31 12.66 5.06 -26.87
C ASP A 31 11.99 3.69 -27.03
N GLU A 32 12.20 3.04 -28.17
CA GLU A 32 11.64 1.71 -28.48
C GLU A 32 12.26 0.60 -27.61
N GLU A 33 13.49 0.79 -27.11
CA GLU A 33 14.19 -0.17 -26.25
C GLU A 33 13.88 -0.01 -24.74
N GLY A 34 13.25 1.10 -24.35
CA GLY A 34 12.85 1.37 -22.98
C GLY A 34 13.33 2.71 -22.43
N VAL A 35 13.58 2.76 -21.12
CA VAL A 35 14.07 3.98 -20.45
C VAL A 35 15.52 4.22 -20.82
N ASN A 36 15.83 5.43 -21.32
CA ASN A 36 17.17 5.79 -21.77
C ASN A 36 17.71 7.08 -21.15
N GLY A 37 16.92 7.78 -20.36
CA GLY A 37 17.36 9.01 -19.73
C GLY A 37 16.34 9.59 -18.75
N VAL A 38 16.78 10.59 -18.00
CA VAL A 38 15.96 11.41 -17.14
C VAL A 38 16.33 12.87 -17.31
N LYS A 39 15.35 13.76 -17.45
CA LYS A 39 15.54 15.20 -17.34
C LYS A 39 15.36 15.62 -15.90
N LEU A 40 16.35 16.29 -15.37
CA LEU A 40 16.40 16.82 -14.03
C LEU A 40 16.38 18.35 -14.07
N LEU A 41 15.81 18.92 -13.00
CA LEU A 41 15.82 20.36 -12.74
C LEU A 41 16.67 20.61 -11.50
N ASN A 42 17.69 21.45 -11.59
CA ASN A 42 18.51 21.83 -10.45
C ASN A 42 17.85 22.95 -9.64
N LYS A 43 18.47 23.35 -8.53
CA LYS A 43 17.96 24.41 -7.64
C LYS A 43 17.84 25.77 -8.34
N GLU A 44 18.68 26.06 -9.33
CA GLU A 44 18.70 27.29 -10.10
C GLU A 44 17.63 27.31 -11.21
N GLY A 45 16.90 26.20 -11.41
CA GLY A 45 15.90 26.06 -12.45
C GLY A 45 16.46 25.65 -13.82
N ASN A 46 17.73 25.26 -13.89
CA ASN A 46 18.33 24.75 -15.13
C ASN A 46 18.01 23.28 -15.32
N GLU A 47 17.66 22.91 -16.54
CA GLU A 47 17.41 21.54 -16.93
C GLU A 47 18.71 20.87 -17.41
N TYR A 48 18.89 19.62 -17.02
CA TYR A 48 19.96 18.77 -17.56
C TYR A 48 19.49 17.32 -17.67
N ARG A 49 20.15 16.57 -18.55
CA ARG A 49 19.85 15.16 -18.83
C ARG A 49 20.89 14.28 -18.14
N VAL A 50 20.43 13.16 -17.60
CA VAL A 50 21.26 12.04 -17.16
C VAL A 50 20.81 10.81 -17.93
N ASP A 51 21.75 10.10 -18.55
CA ASP A 51 21.47 8.85 -19.23
C ASP A 51 21.34 7.74 -18.21
N ILE A 52 20.26 6.98 -18.28
CA ILE A 52 19.92 5.86 -17.39
C ILE A 52 19.28 4.74 -18.20
N SER A 53 19.41 3.51 -17.74
CA SER A 53 18.75 2.33 -18.31
C SER A 53 17.55 1.83 -17.49
N GLY A 54 17.25 2.48 -16.36
CA GLY A 54 16.11 2.17 -15.51
C GLY A 54 15.81 3.30 -14.55
N PHE A 55 14.57 3.43 -14.14
CA PHE A 55 14.10 4.46 -13.21
C PHE A 55 13.20 3.86 -12.14
N PHE A 56 13.51 4.11 -10.86
CA PHE A 56 12.72 3.68 -9.72
C PHE A 56 12.21 4.88 -8.93
N LEU A 57 10.92 4.98 -8.80
CA LEU A 57 10.28 6.02 -7.99
C LEU A 57 10.15 5.55 -6.54
N ALA A 58 11.16 5.84 -5.71
CA ALA A 58 11.25 5.41 -4.32
C ALA A 58 10.98 6.55 -3.32
N ILE A 59 9.90 7.32 -3.52
CA ILE A 59 9.56 8.52 -2.72
C ILE A 59 8.58 8.25 -1.58
N GLY A 60 8.17 7.01 -1.39
CA GLY A 60 7.21 6.56 -0.38
C GLY A 60 6.02 5.84 -1.01
N HIS A 61 5.09 5.46 -0.16
CA HIS A 61 3.88 4.76 -0.55
C HIS A 61 2.65 5.56 -0.12
N LYS A 62 1.64 5.53 -0.96
CA LYS A 62 0.28 5.96 -0.62
C LYS A 62 -0.64 4.77 -0.89
N PRO A 63 -1.44 4.31 0.07
CA PRO A 63 -2.38 3.23 -0.17
C PRO A 63 -3.46 3.69 -1.16
N ASN A 64 -3.93 2.79 -2.01
CA ASN A 64 -4.98 3.09 -2.98
C ASN A 64 -6.38 2.89 -2.35
N SER A 65 -6.65 3.65 -1.29
CA SER A 65 -7.80 3.55 -0.40
C SER A 65 -8.76 4.74 -0.47
N ASP A 66 -8.42 5.77 -1.24
CA ASP A 66 -9.19 7.04 -1.26
C ASP A 66 -10.68 6.84 -1.59
N ILE A 67 -11.03 5.84 -2.39
CA ILE A 67 -12.44 5.51 -2.74
C ILE A 67 -13.26 5.02 -1.54
N PHE A 68 -12.64 4.59 -0.46
CA PHE A 68 -13.30 4.10 0.75
C PHE A 68 -13.29 5.12 1.89
N ARG A 69 -12.75 6.31 1.68
CA ARG A 69 -12.51 7.32 2.73
C ARG A 69 -13.77 7.74 3.49
N GLU A 70 -14.92 7.74 2.83
CA GLU A 70 -16.20 8.12 3.45
C GLU A 70 -16.86 6.97 4.24
N TYR A 71 -16.36 5.75 4.10
CA TYR A 71 -16.98 4.54 4.64
C TYR A 71 -16.11 3.85 5.70
N LEU A 72 -14.80 3.83 5.49
CA LEU A 72 -13.87 3.08 6.33
C LEU A 72 -12.98 4.00 7.15
N GLU A 73 -12.73 3.60 8.38
CA GLU A 73 -11.75 4.26 9.24
C GLU A 73 -10.35 4.07 8.69
N MET A 74 -9.60 5.17 8.63
CA MET A 74 -8.23 5.21 8.10
C MET A 74 -7.32 5.97 9.04
N ASP A 75 -6.03 5.67 8.99
CA ASP A 75 -5.02 6.48 9.64
C ASP A 75 -4.79 7.81 8.87
N GLU A 76 -3.96 8.70 9.44
CA GLU A 76 -3.62 10.00 8.85
C GLU A 76 -2.99 9.91 7.46
N THR A 77 -2.40 8.75 7.13
CA THR A 77 -1.72 8.48 5.86
C THR A 77 -2.61 7.73 4.86
N GLY A 78 -3.82 7.37 5.26
CA GLY A 78 -4.84 6.76 4.41
C GLY A 78 -4.86 5.22 4.45
N TYR A 79 -4.12 4.56 5.34
CA TYR A 79 -4.22 3.10 5.50
C TYR A 79 -5.50 2.74 6.26
N ILE A 80 -6.21 1.72 5.75
CA ILE A 80 -7.45 1.24 6.37
C ILE A 80 -7.12 0.61 7.73
N GLN A 81 -7.85 1.03 8.76
CA GLN A 81 -7.71 0.48 10.10
C GLN A 81 -8.53 -0.80 10.25
N THR A 82 -7.95 -1.79 10.91
CA THR A 82 -8.62 -3.05 11.25
C THR A 82 -8.59 -3.28 12.74
N GLU A 83 -9.52 -4.10 13.23
CA GLU A 83 -9.48 -4.55 14.63
C GLU A 83 -8.15 -5.27 14.92
N PRO A 84 -7.54 -5.06 16.09
CA PRO A 84 -6.29 -5.71 16.46
C PRO A 84 -6.35 -7.23 16.31
N GLY A 85 -5.43 -7.79 15.52
CA GLY A 85 -5.34 -9.24 15.31
C GLY A 85 -6.32 -9.82 14.27
N SER A 86 -7.20 -9.01 13.70
CA SER A 86 -8.23 -9.39 12.73
C SER A 86 -8.05 -8.63 11.42
N SER A 87 -8.85 -8.96 10.41
CA SER A 87 -8.99 -8.20 9.16
C SER A 87 -10.27 -7.35 9.14
N LYS A 88 -11.08 -7.39 10.19
CA LYS A 88 -12.36 -6.68 10.28
C LYS A 88 -12.14 -5.17 10.33
N THR A 89 -12.97 -4.45 9.57
CA THR A 89 -13.01 -2.99 9.57
C THR A 89 -14.13 -2.48 10.50
N ASN A 90 -14.31 -1.16 10.56
CA ASN A 90 -15.45 -0.54 11.23
C ASN A 90 -16.81 -0.90 10.60
N LEU A 91 -16.85 -1.43 9.39
CA LEU A 91 -18.07 -1.88 8.74
C LEU A 91 -18.20 -3.41 8.79
N GLU A 92 -19.35 -3.87 9.27
CA GLU A 92 -19.68 -5.29 9.33
C GLU A 92 -19.69 -5.92 7.93
N GLY A 93 -18.98 -7.05 7.76
CA GLY A 93 -18.88 -7.75 6.47
C GLY A 93 -17.83 -7.17 5.52
N VAL A 94 -17.10 -6.13 5.93
CA VAL A 94 -16.00 -5.55 5.18
C VAL A 94 -14.68 -5.85 5.87
N PHE A 95 -13.75 -6.43 5.10
CA PHE A 95 -12.44 -6.88 5.59
C PHE A 95 -11.35 -6.22 4.80
N ALA A 96 -10.23 -5.84 5.46
CA ALA A 96 -9.08 -5.24 4.81
C ALA A 96 -7.81 -6.06 5.06
N CYS A 97 -7.00 -6.23 4.00
CA CYS A 97 -5.74 -6.98 4.06
C CYS A 97 -4.74 -6.46 3.04
N GLY A 98 -3.50 -6.92 3.12
CA GLY A 98 -2.43 -6.51 2.23
C GLY A 98 -1.93 -5.10 2.49
N ASP A 99 -1.29 -4.52 1.49
CA ASP A 99 -0.64 -3.22 1.59
C ASP A 99 -1.60 -2.06 1.90
N VAL A 100 -2.89 -2.22 1.66
CA VAL A 100 -3.89 -1.18 1.93
C VAL A 100 -4.13 -0.95 3.43
N GLN A 101 -3.77 -1.92 4.29
CA GLN A 101 -3.84 -1.85 5.75
C GLN A 101 -2.47 -1.95 6.44
N ASP A 102 -1.42 -2.44 5.75
CA ASP A 102 -0.07 -2.60 6.30
C ASP A 102 0.80 -1.38 5.99
N ASN A 103 0.86 -0.44 6.92
CA ASN A 103 1.71 0.75 6.81
C ASN A 103 3.17 0.51 7.21
N ILE A 104 3.53 -0.71 7.65
CA ILE A 104 4.85 -1.03 8.23
C ILE A 104 5.69 -1.87 7.28
N TYR A 105 5.24 -3.09 6.95
CA TYR A 105 6.05 -4.08 6.25
C TYR A 105 5.92 -4.00 4.73
N ARG A 106 4.70 -4.04 4.21
CA ARG A 106 4.40 -3.96 2.76
C ARG A 106 5.23 -4.95 1.95
N GLN A 107 5.23 -6.20 2.39
CA GLN A 107 5.91 -7.30 1.73
C GLN A 107 4.90 -8.31 1.18
N ALA A 108 5.23 -8.96 0.08
CA ALA A 108 4.34 -9.96 -0.54
C ALA A 108 3.91 -11.06 0.44
N VAL A 109 4.81 -11.52 1.30
CA VAL A 109 4.51 -12.56 2.29
C VAL A 109 3.58 -12.06 3.40
N THR A 110 3.71 -10.80 3.85
CA THR A 110 2.79 -10.23 4.85
C THR A 110 1.42 -9.94 4.24
N ALA A 111 1.38 -9.51 2.99
CA ALA A 111 0.15 -9.33 2.25
C ALA A 111 -0.60 -10.67 2.06
N ALA A 112 0.10 -11.74 1.66
CA ALA A 112 -0.48 -13.07 1.54
C ALA A 112 -1.02 -13.60 2.89
N GLY A 113 -0.26 -13.43 3.98
CA GLY A 113 -0.68 -13.84 5.32
C GLY A 113 -1.92 -13.09 5.81
N SER A 114 -1.97 -11.77 5.61
CA SER A 114 -3.17 -10.98 5.94
C SER A 114 -4.36 -11.30 5.03
N GLY A 115 -4.12 -11.62 3.75
CA GLY A 115 -5.13 -12.11 2.83
C GLY A 115 -5.77 -13.42 3.28
N CYS A 116 -4.96 -14.37 3.77
CA CYS A 116 -5.47 -15.61 4.36
C CYS A 116 -6.36 -15.32 5.58
N LYS A 117 -5.96 -14.41 6.47
CA LYS A 117 -6.79 -13.99 7.62
C LYS A 117 -8.12 -13.42 7.15
N ALA A 118 -8.11 -12.53 6.17
CA ALA A 118 -9.32 -11.92 5.64
C ALA A 118 -10.29 -12.95 5.03
N ALA A 119 -9.76 -13.94 4.31
CA ALA A 119 -10.55 -15.02 3.77
C ALA A 119 -11.24 -15.84 4.87
N LEU A 120 -10.51 -16.20 5.93
CA LEU A 120 -11.07 -16.92 7.08
C LEU A 120 -12.10 -16.10 7.86
N ASP A 121 -11.85 -14.80 8.04
CA ASP A 121 -12.79 -13.90 8.71
C ASP A 121 -14.08 -13.75 7.88
N ALA A 122 -13.98 -13.65 6.56
CA ALA A 122 -15.13 -13.60 5.65
C ALA A 122 -15.93 -14.91 5.66
N GLU A 123 -15.27 -16.07 5.61
CA GLU A 123 -15.92 -17.39 5.69
C GLU A 123 -16.74 -17.53 6.98
N ARG A 124 -16.12 -17.19 8.12
CA ARG A 124 -16.79 -17.24 9.44
C ARG A 124 -17.99 -16.29 9.51
N PHE A 125 -17.84 -15.10 8.96
CA PHE A 125 -18.93 -14.13 8.90
C PHE A 125 -20.10 -14.64 8.07
N LEU A 126 -19.86 -15.19 6.89
CA LEU A 126 -20.91 -15.74 6.03
C LEU A 126 -21.61 -16.91 6.69
N SER A 127 -20.84 -17.87 7.26
CA SER A 127 -21.41 -19.02 7.95
C SER A 127 -22.29 -18.61 9.16
N ALA A 128 -21.89 -17.59 9.90
CA ALA A 128 -22.69 -17.06 11.01
C ALA A 128 -24.01 -16.43 10.50
N LYS A 129 -23.97 -15.66 9.43
CA LYS A 129 -25.14 -15.05 8.79
C LYS A 129 -26.13 -16.10 8.27
N GLU A 130 -25.64 -17.13 7.57
CA GLU A 130 -26.47 -18.23 7.08
C GLU A 130 -27.17 -18.97 8.22
N PHE A 131 -26.46 -19.20 9.32
CA PHE A 131 -27.03 -19.83 10.51
C PHE A 131 -28.14 -18.98 11.17
N GLU A 132 -27.88 -17.68 11.31
CA GLU A 132 -28.88 -16.71 11.86
C GLU A 132 -30.14 -16.66 10.98
N GLU A 133 -29.99 -16.61 9.67
CA GLU A 133 -31.10 -16.60 8.72
C GLU A 133 -31.91 -17.89 8.77
N ALA A 134 -31.25 -19.05 8.86
CA ALA A 134 -31.91 -20.34 9.01
C ALA A 134 -32.76 -20.39 10.30
N GLN A 135 -32.18 -19.94 11.44
CA GLN A 135 -32.92 -19.86 12.70
C GLN A 135 -34.14 -18.93 12.64
N LYS A 136 -34.03 -17.78 11.96
CA LYS A 136 -35.16 -16.86 11.80
C LYS A 136 -36.29 -17.52 11.00
N LYS A 137 -35.97 -18.19 9.90
CA LYS A 137 -36.96 -18.90 9.09
C LYS A 137 -37.67 -20.02 9.86
N GLU A 138 -36.92 -20.80 10.66
CA GLU A 138 -37.52 -21.86 11.51
C GLU A 138 -38.48 -21.28 12.54
N LYS A 139 -38.13 -20.16 13.19
CA LYS A 139 -38.99 -19.49 14.17
C LYS A 139 -40.23 -18.87 13.54
N GLU A 140 -40.15 -18.37 12.32
CA GLU A 140 -41.29 -17.82 11.58
C GLU A 140 -42.27 -18.95 11.20
N ASN A 141 -41.76 -20.08 10.68
CA ASN A 141 -42.55 -21.25 10.32
C ASN A 141 -43.26 -21.89 11.55
N ALA A 142 -42.61 -21.89 12.71
CA ALA A 142 -43.19 -22.44 13.94
C ALA A 142 -44.31 -21.58 14.57
N ARG A 143 -44.50 -20.35 14.08
CA ARG A 143 -45.54 -19.42 14.55
C ARG A 143 -46.80 -19.44 13.66
N GLN A 144 -46.76 -20.11 12.53
CA GLN A 144 -47.91 -20.36 11.64
C GLN A 144 -48.60 -21.68 11.96
#